data_ab6d8d038b413bbacdba017bdbf83065
#
_entry.id   ab6d8d038b413bbacdba017bdbf83065
#
_cell.length_a   1.000
_cell.length_b   1.000
_cell.length_c   1.000
_cell.angle_alpha   90.00
_cell.angle_beta   90.00
_cell.angle_gamma   90.00
#
_symmetry.space_group_name_H-M   'P 1'
#
loop_
_entity.id
_entity.type
_entity.pdbx_description
1 polymer ?
#
loop_
_entity_poly.entity_id
_entity_poly.type
_entity_poly.pdbx_seq_one_letter_code
_entity_poly.pdbx_strand_id
1 'polypeptide(L)'
;MEKPIIYQIFPRVWGNDTQKPLKRGSLENNGTGKFRDIDSPTLEYLKWLGCSHVWYTGILRHSTKSSGGGCLPSHPEFVKGEAGSPYAIENYYDVNPYLATDPDRRMEEFEDLIGRTHAAGLKVILDFVPNHVSRDYGKVSPHLNGPGSSGTVYLGEKDDRTVHWSAENDFFYYPGQSLVLPDADEFRKEYRALKNKDFGYDYRIIPAWLVDRCRAFATDSPEDVRGYRSLLAQYDSLLSPYEETPAMATGNNCYSAIPGINDWYETVKLNYTDSYTGTWEKMYGILRYWALKGVDGFRCDMVELVPAGFFKWVIGRIKSEFPEVVFIAEVYKKDLYRKYIREVGFDYLYDKSGLYDTLRAIVEKNVNDNGMPVDLWQSATGITRNWQFLGDLQPYMLNFLENHDEQRFASDFFGKDARNSFAALYVSLFLNRAPFMLYYGEEMGERGMDEEGFSGKDGRTTIFDWWSVGSVRRLRKMISDGRYMEIAASETPVEEDAELEVFRRYSRALKFAAEDPAVRKGTVYDLCYCNFSSDGFDKNRHFAWLRDHEEETLLFVSNFSSREATMELMIPEHAFEWLGMPMSEDLNPQKHIRVTVPPMDGVMIRLL
;
A
#
# COMPACT_ATOMS: atom_id res chain seq x y z
N MET A 1 -16.93 11.33 13.94
CA MET A 1 -16.35 10.68 12.74
C MET A 1 -16.35 9.18 13.05
N GLU A 2 -17.01 8.37 12.26
CA GLU A 2 -17.03 6.92 12.45
C GLU A 2 -15.66 6.33 12.07
N LYS A 3 -15.29 5.18 12.67
CA LYS A 3 -14.01 4.51 12.38
C LYS A 3 -13.99 3.97 10.94
N PRO A 4 -13.19 4.52 9.99
CA PRO A 4 -13.08 3.96 8.66
C PRO A 4 -12.29 2.65 8.67
N ILE A 5 -12.75 1.67 7.89
CA ILE A 5 -11.99 0.48 7.53
C ILE A 5 -11.74 0.54 6.03
N ILE A 6 -10.47 0.57 5.65
CA ILE A 6 -10.01 0.73 4.27
C ILE A 6 -9.45 -0.62 3.81
N TYR A 7 -9.92 -1.11 2.67
CA TYR A 7 -9.34 -2.29 2.03
C TYR A 7 -8.46 -1.87 0.87
N GLN A 8 -7.15 -2.11 0.96
CA GLN A 8 -6.22 -1.82 -0.11
C GLN A 8 -6.17 -3.00 -1.09
N ILE A 9 -6.60 -2.78 -2.33
CA ILE A 9 -6.53 -3.74 -3.43
C ILE A 9 -5.48 -3.31 -4.45
N PHE A 10 -4.70 -4.27 -4.92
CA PHE A 10 -3.85 -4.13 -6.09
C PHE A 10 -4.47 -4.92 -7.26
N PRO A 11 -5.23 -4.27 -8.16
CA PRO A 11 -6.04 -4.96 -9.17
C PRO A 11 -5.22 -5.87 -10.09
N ARG A 12 -3.98 -5.50 -10.40
CA ARG A 12 -3.04 -6.31 -11.19
C ARG A 12 -2.88 -7.73 -10.64
N VAL A 13 -2.84 -7.86 -9.31
CA VAL A 13 -2.66 -9.15 -8.63
C VAL A 13 -3.99 -9.75 -8.23
N TRP A 14 -4.96 -8.94 -7.77
CA TRP A 14 -6.24 -9.42 -7.27
C TRP A 14 -6.95 -10.34 -8.25
N GLY A 15 -7.11 -9.93 -9.50
CA GLY A 15 -7.82 -10.69 -10.54
C GLY A 15 -6.98 -11.73 -11.26
N ASN A 16 -5.72 -11.90 -10.94
CA ASN A 16 -4.83 -12.77 -11.68
C ASN A 16 -4.94 -14.24 -11.22
N ASP A 17 -5.44 -15.10 -12.12
CA ASP A 17 -5.68 -16.53 -11.85
C ASP A 17 -4.53 -17.46 -12.29
N THR A 18 -3.39 -16.91 -12.74
CA THR A 18 -2.23 -17.72 -13.15
C THR A 18 -1.74 -18.59 -12.00
N GLN A 19 -1.70 -19.92 -12.21
CA GLN A 19 -1.41 -20.87 -11.14
C GLN A 19 0.08 -20.91 -10.76
N LYS A 20 0.95 -20.70 -11.72
CA LYS A 20 2.40 -20.79 -11.56
C LYS A 20 3.06 -19.64 -12.33
N PRO A 21 3.09 -18.45 -11.76
CA PRO A 21 3.76 -17.33 -12.39
C PRO A 21 5.26 -17.62 -12.50
N LEU A 22 5.85 -17.15 -13.58
CA LEU A 22 7.28 -17.28 -13.84
C LEU A 22 8.02 -16.06 -13.31
N LYS A 23 9.17 -16.28 -12.70
CA LYS A 23 10.07 -15.18 -12.35
C LYS A 23 10.44 -14.40 -13.61
N ARG A 24 10.26 -13.07 -13.56
CA ARG A 24 10.42 -12.18 -14.72
C ARG A 24 9.58 -12.62 -15.93
N GLY A 25 8.41 -13.20 -15.67
CA GLY A 25 7.49 -13.60 -16.73
C GLY A 25 6.86 -12.39 -17.40
N SER A 26 6.67 -12.48 -18.73
CA SER A 26 5.95 -11.46 -19.48
C SER A 26 4.47 -11.40 -19.07
N LEU A 27 3.78 -10.35 -19.51
CA LEU A 27 2.33 -10.22 -19.35
C LEU A 27 1.57 -11.41 -19.93
N GLU A 28 2.02 -11.94 -21.08
CA GLU A 28 1.41 -13.09 -21.75
C GLU A 28 1.59 -14.39 -20.93
N ASN A 29 2.73 -14.53 -20.25
CA ASN A 29 3.02 -15.73 -19.44
C ASN A 29 2.34 -15.68 -18.07
N ASN A 30 2.40 -14.53 -17.40
CA ASN A 30 1.96 -14.37 -16.02
C ASN A 30 0.56 -13.81 -15.90
N GLY A 31 0.03 -13.20 -16.94
CA GLY A 31 -1.29 -12.58 -16.89
C GLY A 31 -1.37 -11.37 -15.96
N THR A 32 -2.55 -10.83 -15.83
CA THR A 32 -2.87 -9.73 -14.92
C THR A 32 -4.36 -9.72 -14.60
N GLY A 33 -4.72 -9.24 -13.41
CA GLY A 33 -6.11 -8.96 -13.05
C GLY A 33 -6.71 -7.80 -13.85
N LYS A 34 -8.03 -7.74 -13.86
CA LYS A 34 -8.81 -6.76 -14.62
C LYS A 34 -9.76 -5.99 -13.71
N PHE A 35 -10.18 -4.79 -14.12
CA PHE A 35 -11.20 -4.01 -13.41
C PHE A 35 -12.49 -4.80 -13.17
N ARG A 36 -12.89 -5.65 -14.12
CA ARG A 36 -14.08 -6.51 -14.00
C ARG A 36 -13.95 -7.59 -12.94
N ASP A 37 -12.74 -7.97 -12.54
CA ASP A 37 -12.51 -9.01 -11.53
C ASP A 37 -12.79 -8.51 -10.11
N ILE A 38 -12.96 -7.20 -9.96
CA ILE A 38 -13.52 -6.56 -8.76
C ILE A 38 -15.02 -6.38 -9.02
N ASP A 39 -15.71 -7.48 -8.97
CA ASP A 39 -17.13 -7.62 -9.28
C ASP A 39 -18.05 -7.33 -8.08
N SER A 40 -19.38 -7.40 -8.29
CA SER A 40 -20.34 -7.18 -7.21
C SER A 40 -20.16 -8.13 -6.02
N PRO A 41 -19.95 -9.45 -6.20
CA PRO A 41 -19.65 -10.34 -5.08
C PRO A 41 -18.41 -9.93 -4.27
N THR A 42 -17.35 -9.47 -4.93
CA THR A 42 -16.16 -8.92 -4.27
C THR A 42 -16.50 -7.70 -3.42
N LEU A 43 -17.25 -6.74 -3.98
CA LEU A 43 -17.62 -5.52 -3.26
C LEU A 43 -18.61 -5.78 -2.12
N GLU A 44 -19.53 -6.72 -2.28
CA GLU A 44 -20.42 -7.21 -1.22
C GLU A 44 -19.63 -7.88 -0.08
N TYR A 45 -18.63 -8.66 -0.41
CA TYR A 45 -17.71 -9.24 0.58
C TYR A 45 -16.98 -8.16 1.38
N LEU A 46 -16.43 -7.15 0.72
CA LEU A 46 -15.76 -6.03 1.40
C LEU A 46 -16.73 -5.26 2.31
N LYS A 47 -17.94 -5.03 1.83
CA LYS A 47 -18.99 -4.42 2.66
C LYS A 47 -19.37 -5.28 3.85
N TRP A 48 -19.47 -6.59 3.65
CA TRP A 48 -19.74 -7.56 4.71
C TRP A 48 -18.62 -7.61 5.76
N LEU A 49 -17.35 -7.46 5.37
CA LEU A 49 -16.22 -7.32 6.29
C LEU A 49 -16.30 -6.04 7.15
N GLY A 50 -17.17 -5.09 6.80
CA GLY A 50 -17.29 -3.80 7.48
C GLY A 50 -16.43 -2.70 6.86
N CYS A 51 -15.86 -2.93 5.67
CA CYS A 51 -15.11 -1.90 4.95
C CYS A 51 -16.01 -0.73 4.57
N SER A 52 -15.46 0.47 4.63
CA SER A 52 -16.10 1.72 4.21
C SER A 52 -15.48 2.28 2.93
N HIS A 53 -14.22 1.95 2.67
CA HIS A 53 -13.45 2.45 1.53
C HIS A 53 -12.66 1.32 0.87
N VAL A 54 -12.45 1.46 -0.44
CA VAL A 54 -11.50 0.63 -1.20
C VAL A 54 -10.43 1.54 -1.77
N TRP A 55 -9.17 1.26 -1.44
CA TRP A 55 -8.04 1.92 -2.06
C TRP A 55 -7.53 1.04 -3.20
N TYR A 56 -7.71 1.52 -4.43
CA TYR A 56 -7.22 0.88 -5.64
C TYR A 56 -5.80 1.35 -5.94
N THR A 57 -4.80 0.53 -5.62
CA THR A 57 -3.39 0.81 -5.87
C THR A 57 -3.00 0.47 -7.31
N GLY A 58 -2.14 1.31 -7.92
CA GLY A 58 -1.57 1.02 -9.24
C GLY A 58 -2.52 1.18 -10.42
N ILE A 59 -3.52 2.05 -10.28
CA ILE A 59 -4.52 2.33 -11.33
C ILE A 59 -3.98 3.22 -12.43
N LEU A 60 -3.24 4.26 -12.07
CA LEU A 60 -2.76 5.24 -13.02
C LEU A 60 -1.79 4.62 -14.04
N ARG A 61 -1.81 5.15 -15.25
CA ARG A 61 -0.88 4.73 -16.28
C ARG A 61 0.55 5.05 -15.87
N HIS A 62 1.39 4.01 -15.83
CA HIS A 62 2.79 4.07 -15.40
C HIS A 62 3.69 3.31 -16.39
N SER A 63 4.98 3.56 -16.30
CA SER A 63 5.98 2.93 -17.17
C SER A 63 6.03 1.42 -16.98
N THR A 64 6.10 0.68 -18.07
CA THR A 64 6.16 -0.78 -18.10
C THR A 64 6.97 -1.26 -19.31
N LYS A 65 7.59 -2.43 -19.21
CA LYS A 65 8.23 -3.10 -20.34
C LYS A 65 7.25 -3.80 -21.28
N SER A 66 5.97 -3.89 -20.91
CA SER A 66 4.97 -4.60 -21.70
C SER A 66 4.45 -3.73 -22.86
N SER A 67 4.13 -4.36 -23.99
CA SER A 67 3.47 -3.75 -25.13
C SER A 67 2.05 -4.27 -25.30
N GLY A 68 1.13 -3.44 -25.74
CA GLY A 68 -0.25 -3.83 -26.01
C GLY A 68 -1.25 -2.72 -25.70
N GLY A 69 -2.51 -2.92 -26.07
CA GLY A 69 -3.58 -1.95 -25.81
C GLY A 69 -3.34 -0.55 -26.39
N GLY A 70 -2.67 -0.47 -27.55
CA GLY A 70 -2.30 0.81 -28.17
C GLY A 70 -1.16 1.56 -27.46
N CYS A 71 -0.54 0.94 -26.44
CA CYS A 71 0.58 1.52 -25.69
C CYS A 71 1.90 0.91 -26.12
N LEU A 72 2.90 1.76 -26.29
CA LEU A 72 4.28 1.34 -26.49
C LEU A 72 4.93 1.05 -25.12
N PRO A 73 5.83 0.08 -25.03
CA PRO A 73 6.59 -0.16 -23.81
C PRO A 73 7.56 1.00 -23.55
N SER A 74 7.79 1.25 -22.28
CA SER A 74 8.84 2.16 -21.82
C SER A 74 10.23 1.54 -22.02
N HIS A 75 11.28 2.37 -22.01
CA HIS A 75 12.63 1.89 -22.23
C HIS A 75 13.09 0.95 -21.09
N PRO A 76 13.54 -0.27 -21.40
CA PRO A 76 13.79 -1.31 -20.38
C PRO A 76 14.93 -0.98 -19.41
N GLU A 77 15.86 -0.11 -19.79
CA GLU A 77 17.01 0.27 -18.96
C GLU A 77 16.59 1.02 -17.68
N PHE A 78 15.47 1.74 -17.66
CA PHE A 78 15.01 2.44 -16.47
C PHE A 78 13.78 1.80 -15.82
N VAL A 79 13.07 0.89 -16.46
CA VAL A 79 11.87 0.26 -15.88
C VAL A 79 12.27 -0.84 -14.89
N LYS A 80 11.82 -0.73 -13.65
CA LYS A 80 11.99 -1.77 -12.62
C LYS A 80 10.98 -2.90 -12.80
N GLY A 81 11.44 -4.16 -12.80
CA GLY A 81 10.61 -5.34 -13.06
C GLY A 81 10.06 -5.39 -14.50
N GLU A 82 9.12 -6.28 -14.76
CA GLU A 82 8.46 -6.41 -16.08
C GLU A 82 7.20 -5.54 -16.20
N ALA A 83 6.48 -5.37 -15.11
CA ALA A 83 5.25 -4.58 -15.08
C ALA A 83 5.49 -3.10 -14.73
N GLY A 84 6.68 -2.76 -14.26
CA GLY A 84 7.05 -1.40 -13.84
C GLY A 84 6.48 -0.98 -12.49
N SER A 85 7.06 0.07 -11.94
CA SER A 85 6.57 0.67 -10.69
C SER A 85 5.23 1.37 -10.88
N PRO A 86 4.20 1.07 -10.08
CA PRO A 86 2.92 1.78 -10.13
C PRO A 86 3.03 3.26 -9.75
N TYR A 87 4.17 3.68 -9.20
CA TYR A 87 4.48 5.06 -8.81
C TYR A 87 5.31 5.82 -9.85
N ALA A 88 5.83 5.16 -10.90
CA ALA A 88 6.47 5.82 -12.04
C ALA A 88 5.39 6.26 -13.05
N ILE A 89 4.63 7.29 -12.70
CA ILE A 89 3.45 7.74 -13.46
C ILE A 89 3.87 8.31 -14.81
N GLU A 90 3.30 7.77 -15.86
CA GLU A 90 3.48 8.18 -17.26
C GLU A 90 2.39 9.16 -17.72
N ASN A 91 1.16 8.98 -17.20
CA ASN A 91 0.04 9.86 -17.47
C ASN A 91 -0.94 9.85 -16.29
N TYR A 92 -1.15 11.02 -15.67
CA TYR A 92 -2.08 11.17 -14.54
C TYR A 92 -3.56 11.17 -14.95
N TYR A 93 -3.89 11.37 -16.21
CA TYR A 93 -5.27 11.47 -16.71
C TYR A 93 -5.75 10.17 -17.37
N ASP A 94 -4.95 9.12 -17.28
CA ASP A 94 -5.21 7.82 -17.89
C ASP A 94 -4.97 6.69 -16.90
N VAL A 95 -5.61 5.55 -17.13
CA VAL A 95 -5.43 4.35 -16.33
C VAL A 95 -4.58 3.32 -17.07
N ASN A 96 -3.99 2.39 -16.31
CA ASN A 96 -3.20 1.31 -16.85
C ASN A 96 -4.04 0.44 -17.82
N PRO A 97 -3.69 0.39 -19.13
CA PRO A 97 -4.50 -0.30 -20.14
C PRO A 97 -4.59 -1.80 -19.92
N TYR A 98 -3.60 -2.38 -19.25
CA TYR A 98 -3.58 -3.82 -18.99
C TYR A 98 -4.57 -4.26 -17.91
N LEU A 99 -5.13 -3.33 -17.13
CA LEU A 99 -6.19 -3.60 -16.16
C LEU A 99 -7.59 -3.63 -16.79
N ALA A 100 -7.74 -3.13 -18.00
CA ALA A 100 -8.99 -3.23 -18.74
C ALA A 100 -9.12 -4.56 -19.51
N THR A 101 -10.34 -4.99 -19.74
CA THR A 101 -10.65 -6.10 -20.64
C THR A 101 -10.46 -5.66 -22.09
N ASP A 102 -10.96 -4.46 -22.40
CA ASP A 102 -10.74 -3.76 -23.64
C ASP A 102 -9.88 -2.52 -23.36
N PRO A 103 -8.58 -2.54 -23.71
CA PRO A 103 -7.69 -1.43 -23.46
C PRO A 103 -8.12 -0.10 -24.08
N ASP A 104 -8.88 -0.11 -25.17
CA ASP A 104 -9.38 1.12 -25.81
C ASP A 104 -10.53 1.74 -25.00
N ARG A 105 -11.20 0.95 -24.16
CA ARG A 105 -12.27 1.38 -23.26
C ARG A 105 -11.85 1.45 -21.79
N ARG A 106 -10.55 1.44 -21.49
CA ARG A 106 -9.99 1.37 -20.14
C ARG A 106 -10.56 2.41 -19.17
N MET A 107 -10.76 3.62 -19.64
CA MET A 107 -11.33 4.69 -18.81
C MET A 107 -12.79 4.42 -18.45
N GLU A 108 -13.59 3.95 -19.42
CA GLU A 108 -14.99 3.57 -19.17
C GLU A 108 -15.07 2.40 -18.18
N GLU A 109 -14.24 1.35 -18.38
CA GLU A 109 -14.22 0.20 -17.47
C GLU A 109 -13.82 0.58 -16.04
N PHE A 110 -12.93 1.57 -15.88
CA PHE A 110 -12.56 2.08 -14.56
C PHE A 110 -13.67 2.95 -13.95
N GLU A 111 -14.31 3.82 -14.73
CA GLU A 111 -15.47 4.58 -14.27
C GLU A 111 -16.65 3.66 -13.87
N ASP A 112 -16.85 2.56 -14.61
CA ASP A 112 -17.79 1.51 -14.23
C ASP A 112 -17.42 0.84 -12.89
N LEU A 113 -16.11 0.63 -12.61
CA LEU A 113 -15.66 0.12 -11.32
C LEU A 113 -15.96 1.10 -10.19
N ILE A 114 -15.71 2.40 -10.38
CA ILE A 114 -16.10 3.45 -9.42
C ILE A 114 -17.61 3.36 -9.14
N GLY A 115 -18.42 3.32 -10.20
CA GLY A 115 -19.88 3.22 -10.10
C GLY A 115 -20.34 1.98 -9.33
N ARG A 116 -19.76 0.80 -9.59
CA ARG A 116 -20.05 -0.44 -8.85
C ARG A 116 -19.67 -0.34 -7.38
N THR A 117 -18.52 0.27 -7.09
CA THR A 117 -18.03 0.47 -5.72
C THR A 117 -19.01 1.36 -4.93
N HIS A 118 -19.45 2.45 -5.53
CA HIS A 118 -20.48 3.32 -4.92
C HIS A 118 -21.83 2.60 -4.76
N ALA A 119 -22.25 1.82 -5.74
CA ALA A 119 -23.49 1.04 -5.65
C ALA A 119 -23.47 0.03 -4.49
N ALA A 120 -22.30 -0.50 -4.13
CA ALA A 120 -22.11 -1.35 -2.96
C ALA A 120 -22.05 -0.55 -1.63
N GLY A 121 -22.13 0.78 -1.67
CA GLY A 121 -22.03 1.66 -0.50
C GLY A 121 -20.62 1.78 0.05
N LEU A 122 -19.62 1.63 -0.83
CA LEU A 122 -18.18 1.81 -0.54
C LEU A 122 -17.68 3.09 -1.22
N LYS A 123 -16.62 3.67 -0.68
CA LYS A 123 -15.94 4.85 -1.24
C LYS A 123 -14.63 4.45 -1.90
N VAL A 124 -14.19 5.24 -2.89
CA VAL A 124 -12.99 4.97 -3.70
C VAL A 124 -11.84 5.87 -3.28
N ILE A 125 -10.67 5.28 -3.02
CA ILE A 125 -9.41 5.99 -2.78
C ILE A 125 -8.44 5.64 -3.91
N LEU A 126 -7.73 6.65 -4.43
CA LEU A 126 -6.63 6.49 -5.39
C LEU A 126 -5.32 7.04 -4.83
N ASP A 127 -4.20 6.54 -5.39
CA ASP A 127 -2.89 7.14 -5.17
C ASP A 127 -2.78 8.50 -5.87
N PHE A 128 -2.23 9.48 -5.16
CA PHE A 128 -1.75 10.73 -5.71
C PHE A 128 -0.24 10.81 -5.48
N VAL A 129 0.53 10.85 -6.56
CA VAL A 129 2.00 10.83 -6.55
C VAL A 129 2.53 12.23 -6.91
N PRO A 130 2.60 13.18 -5.96
CA PRO A 130 2.96 14.56 -6.29
C PRO A 130 4.46 14.82 -6.38
N ASN A 131 5.31 13.90 -5.88
CA ASN A 131 6.74 14.14 -5.74
C ASN A 131 7.53 13.91 -7.02
N HIS A 132 7.08 13.00 -7.87
CA HIS A 132 7.82 12.55 -9.05
C HIS A 132 6.90 11.98 -10.14
N VAL A 133 7.45 11.81 -11.32
CA VAL A 133 6.82 11.15 -12.47
C VAL A 133 7.79 10.15 -13.09
N SER A 134 7.32 9.36 -14.05
CA SER A 134 8.20 8.52 -14.89
C SER A 134 9.14 9.36 -15.77
N ARG A 135 10.28 8.78 -16.18
CA ARG A 135 11.15 9.37 -17.21
C ARG A 135 10.47 9.45 -18.59
N ASP A 136 9.45 8.64 -18.82
CA ASP A 136 8.62 8.71 -20.03
C ASP A 136 7.41 9.62 -19.93
N TYR A 137 7.27 10.37 -18.84
CA TYR A 137 6.13 11.26 -18.66
C TYR A 137 5.92 12.16 -19.89
N GLY A 138 4.69 12.15 -20.40
CA GLY A 138 4.27 12.97 -21.54
C GLY A 138 4.84 12.56 -22.91
N LYS A 139 5.70 11.54 -23.00
CA LYS A 139 6.23 11.04 -24.28
C LYS A 139 5.22 10.18 -25.05
N VAL A 140 4.26 9.60 -24.35
CA VAL A 140 3.30 8.64 -24.91
C VAL A 140 1.96 9.31 -25.14
N SER A 141 1.68 9.62 -26.39
CA SER A 141 0.44 10.14 -26.99
C SER A 141 -0.09 11.48 -26.47
N PRO A 142 0.04 12.52 -27.28
CA PRO A 142 -0.64 13.81 -27.06
C PRO A 142 -2.18 13.72 -27.09
N HIS A 143 -2.74 12.57 -27.52
CA HIS A 143 -4.19 12.38 -27.74
C HIS A 143 -4.98 11.91 -26.52
N LEU A 144 -4.31 11.57 -25.41
CA LEU A 144 -4.95 11.13 -24.17
C LEU A 144 -4.95 12.22 -23.10
N ASN A 145 -4.97 13.46 -23.53
CA ASN A 145 -5.29 14.59 -22.69
C ASN A 145 -6.77 14.50 -22.31
N GLY A 146 -7.08 14.61 -21.04
CA GLY A 146 -8.46 14.51 -20.59
C GLY A 146 -9.43 15.29 -21.48
N PRO A 147 -10.65 14.83 -21.67
CA PRO A 147 -11.62 15.42 -22.57
C PRO A 147 -11.86 16.89 -22.19
N GLY A 148 -11.53 17.80 -23.12
CA GLY A 148 -11.79 19.22 -23.02
C GLY A 148 -10.60 20.11 -22.72
N SER A 149 -9.38 19.62 -22.74
CA SER A 149 -8.19 20.41 -22.44
C SER A 149 -7.51 21.02 -23.70
N SER A 150 -8.23 21.84 -24.44
CA SER A 150 -7.55 22.85 -25.24
C SER A 150 -6.94 23.87 -24.26
N GLY A 151 -5.68 23.64 -23.86
CA GLY A 151 -4.96 24.53 -22.92
C GLY A 151 -4.30 23.86 -21.72
N THR A 152 -4.40 22.52 -21.52
CA THR A 152 -3.64 21.83 -20.47
C THR A 152 -2.17 21.78 -20.85
N VAL A 153 -1.35 22.50 -20.07
CA VAL A 153 0.11 22.49 -20.22
C VAL A 153 0.65 21.29 -19.42
N TYR A 154 1.42 20.42 -20.09
CA TYR A 154 2.07 19.29 -19.43
C TYR A 154 3.19 19.73 -18.51
N LEU A 155 3.50 18.89 -17.54
CA LEU A 155 4.72 19.05 -16.75
C LEU A 155 5.94 19.02 -17.69
N GLY A 156 6.83 20.00 -17.54
CA GLY A 156 8.05 20.13 -18.31
C GLY A 156 7.92 20.69 -19.72
N GLU A 157 6.69 20.98 -20.21
CA GLU A 157 6.48 21.46 -21.59
C GLU A 157 7.12 22.83 -21.84
N LYS A 158 7.14 23.69 -20.80
CA LYS A 158 7.68 25.06 -20.90
C LYS A 158 9.01 25.24 -20.17
N ASP A 159 9.62 24.16 -19.72
CA ASP A 159 10.85 24.22 -18.91
C ASP A 159 12.03 24.73 -19.73
N ASP A 160 12.81 25.63 -19.14
CA ASP A 160 14.13 25.99 -19.61
C ASP A 160 15.15 24.93 -19.21
N ARG A 161 15.51 24.06 -20.16
CA ARG A 161 16.45 22.96 -19.97
C ARG A 161 17.92 23.40 -19.99
N THR A 162 18.20 24.70 -20.21
CA THR A 162 19.56 25.27 -20.22
C THR A 162 20.04 25.67 -18.84
N VAL A 163 19.14 25.65 -17.83
CA VAL A 163 19.46 25.97 -16.43
C VAL A 163 19.21 24.76 -15.52
N HIS A 164 19.98 24.67 -14.44
CA HIS A 164 19.78 23.58 -13.47
C HIS A 164 18.43 23.71 -12.75
N TRP A 165 18.07 24.92 -12.37
CA TRP A 165 16.85 25.24 -11.65
C TRP A 165 16.26 26.57 -12.09
N SER A 166 14.96 26.62 -12.19
CA SER A 166 14.15 27.84 -12.33
C SER A 166 12.84 27.66 -11.54
N ALA A 167 12.32 28.74 -10.99
CA ALA A 167 10.98 28.70 -10.32
C ALA A 167 9.85 28.36 -11.30
N GLU A 168 10.05 28.58 -12.59
CA GLU A 168 9.08 28.31 -13.65
C GLU A 168 9.18 26.88 -14.22
N ASN A 169 10.27 26.17 -13.93
CA ASN A 169 10.47 24.79 -14.37
C ASN A 169 9.71 23.80 -13.47
N ASP A 170 9.14 22.78 -14.09
CA ASP A 170 8.53 21.66 -13.38
C ASP A 170 9.57 20.61 -12.94
N PHE A 171 10.77 20.58 -13.55
CA PHE A 171 11.83 19.63 -13.26
C PHE A 171 13.18 20.29 -12.98
N PHE A 172 14.11 19.50 -12.45
CA PHE A 172 15.52 19.87 -12.24
C PHE A 172 16.39 19.26 -13.34
N TYR A 173 17.18 20.07 -14.03
CA TYR A 173 18.03 19.65 -15.14
C TYR A 173 19.52 19.76 -14.84
N TYR A 174 20.33 18.98 -15.56
CA TYR A 174 21.80 19.03 -15.55
C TYR A 174 22.31 19.43 -16.94
N PRO A 175 22.34 20.73 -17.28
CA PRO A 175 22.74 21.20 -18.60
C PRO A 175 24.12 20.67 -19.00
N GLY A 176 24.22 20.10 -20.21
CA GLY A 176 25.46 19.55 -20.73
C GLY A 176 25.89 18.19 -20.16
N GLN A 177 25.08 17.58 -19.28
CA GLN A 177 25.32 16.24 -18.75
C GLN A 177 24.26 15.27 -19.26
N SER A 178 24.70 14.08 -19.68
CA SER A 178 23.81 12.98 -20.03
C SER A 178 23.60 12.06 -18.85
N LEU A 179 22.38 11.50 -18.73
CA LEU A 179 22.06 10.51 -17.71
C LEU A 179 22.90 9.24 -17.93
N VAL A 180 23.46 8.73 -16.84
CA VAL A 180 24.10 7.41 -16.81
C VAL A 180 23.32 6.53 -15.84
N LEU A 181 22.53 5.62 -16.37
CA LEU A 181 21.75 4.67 -15.58
C LEU A 181 22.64 3.60 -14.95
N PRO A 182 22.32 3.11 -13.72
CA PRO A 182 22.94 1.93 -13.17
C PRO A 182 22.66 0.72 -14.09
N ASP A 183 23.58 -0.24 -14.12
CA ASP A 183 23.49 -1.45 -14.96
C ASP A 183 23.46 -1.25 -16.50
N ALA A 184 23.75 -0.03 -16.98
CA ALA A 184 23.80 0.24 -18.42
C ALA A 184 24.78 -0.70 -19.17
N ASP A 185 25.86 -1.12 -18.55
CA ASP A 185 26.79 -2.09 -19.14
C ASP A 185 26.17 -3.49 -19.26
N GLU A 186 25.32 -3.88 -18.33
CA GLU A 186 24.60 -5.15 -18.36
C GLU A 186 23.57 -5.14 -19.50
N PHE A 187 22.79 -4.06 -19.64
CA PHE A 187 21.88 -3.89 -20.78
C PHE A 187 22.60 -4.02 -22.12
N ARG A 188 23.74 -3.38 -22.28
CA ARG A 188 24.54 -3.46 -23.53
C ARG A 188 25.07 -4.87 -23.80
N LYS A 189 25.34 -5.66 -22.78
CA LYS A 189 25.71 -7.09 -22.93
C LYS A 189 24.50 -7.91 -23.37
N GLU A 190 23.36 -7.73 -22.69
CA GLU A 190 22.11 -8.41 -23.01
C GLU A 190 21.65 -8.07 -24.43
N TYR A 191 21.71 -6.80 -24.83
CA TYR A 191 21.37 -6.35 -26.17
C TYR A 191 22.27 -7.01 -27.24
N ARG A 192 23.59 -7.08 -26.99
CA ARG A 192 24.52 -7.75 -27.91
C ARG A 192 24.23 -9.24 -28.00
N ALA A 193 23.98 -9.89 -26.89
CA ALA A 193 23.62 -11.31 -26.85
C ALA A 193 22.33 -11.58 -27.65
N LEU A 194 21.31 -10.74 -27.47
CA LEU A 194 20.05 -10.85 -28.22
C LEU A 194 20.28 -10.67 -29.73
N LYS A 195 21.04 -9.64 -30.15
CA LYS A 195 21.39 -9.44 -31.57
C LYS A 195 22.19 -10.60 -32.19
N ASN A 196 22.96 -11.30 -31.38
CA ASN A 196 23.74 -12.47 -31.80
C ASN A 196 22.99 -13.80 -31.64
N LYS A 197 21.70 -13.77 -31.24
CA LYS A 197 20.88 -14.96 -30.95
C LYS A 197 21.46 -15.85 -29.84
N ASP A 198 22.10 -15.26 -28.84
CA ASP A 198 22.60 -15.99 -27.67
C ASP A 198 21.48 -16.18 -26.63
N PHE A 199 20.60 -17.15 -26.88
CA PHE A 199 19.46 -17.44 -26.02
C PHE A 199 19.81 -18.17 -24.70
N GLY A 200 21.08 -18.49 -24.47
CA GLY A 200 21.57 -18.98 -23.20
C GLY A 200 21.93 -17.89 -22.20
N TYR A 201 21.91 -16.63 -22.66
CA TYR A 201 22.22 -15.48 -21.82
C TYR A 201 21.03 -15.12 -20.89
N ASP A 202 21.32 -14.58 -19.70
CA ASP A 202 20.29 -14.08 -18.77
C ASP A 202 19.86 -12.65 -19.15
N TYR A 203 18.74 -12.53 -19.83
CA TYR A 203 18.20 -11.24 -20.28
C TYR A 203 17.41 -10.56 -19.14
N ARG A 204 18.09 -9.97 -18.17
CA ARG A 204 17.45 -9.33 -17.01
C ARG A 204 16.80 -7.98 -17.31
N ILE A 205 17.38 -7.21 -18.23
CA ILE A 205 16.95 -5.84 -18.57
C ILE A 205 16.00 -5.85 -19.76
N ILE A 206 16.31 -6.63 -20.79
CA ILE A 206 15.46 -6.73 -22.00
C ILE A 206 14.06 -7.27 -21.62
N PRO A 207 12.98 -6.69 -22.15
CA PRO A 207 11.62 -7.17 -21.85
C PRO A 207 11.45 -8.64 -22.18
N ALA A 208 10.89 -9.43 -21.25
CA ALA A 208 10.75 -10.88 -21.39
C ALA A 208 9.96 -11.25 -22.67
N TRP A 209 8.87 -10.54 -22.96
CA TRP A 209 8.07 -10.78 -24.17
C TRP A 209 8.88 -10.60 -25.48
N LEU A 210 9.84 -9.65 -25.51
CA LEU A 210 10.67 -9.41 -26.68
C LEU A 210 11.69 -10.55 -26.86
N VAL A 211 12.28 -11.01 -25.75
CA VAL A 211 13.16 -12.19 -25.74
C VAL A 211 12.40 -13.43 -26.23
N ASP A 212 11.20 -13.67 -25.75
CA ASP A 212 10.37 -14.81 -26.14
C ASP A 212 9.98 -14.75 -27.64
N ARG A 213 9.62 -13.58 -28.13
CA ARG A 213 9.37 -13.38 -29.58
C ARG A 213 10.62 -13.60 -30.42
N CYS A 214 11.79 -13.17 -29.95
CA CYS A 214 13.05 -13.44 -30.65
C CYS A 214 13.37 -14.94 -30.69
N ARG A 215 13.06 -15.69 -29.63
CA ARG A 215 13.22 -17.14 -29.57
C ARG A 215 12.37 -17.90 -30.59
N ALA A 216 11.21 -17.33 -30.98
CA ALA A 216 10.38 -17.93 -32.04
C ALA A 216 11.08 -18.03 -33.41
N PHE A 217 12.14 -17.23 -33.66
CA PHE A 217 12.97 -17.28 -34.84
C PHE A 217 14.28 -18.05 -34.59
N ALA A 218 14.18 -19.25 -34.03
CA ALA A 218 15.35 -20.00 -33.56
C ALA A 218 16.17 -20.66 -34.67
N THR A 219 15.61 -20.83 -35.87
CA THR A 219 16.29 -21.46 -36.99
C THR A 219 17.06 -20.43 -37.87
N ASP A 220 18.00 -20.92 -38.70
CA ASP A 220 18.72 -20.09 -39.66
C ASP A 220 18.06 -20.09 -41.06
N SER A 221 16.77 -20.45 -41.13
CA SER A 221 16.03 -20.35 -42.37
C SER A 221 15.98 -18.91 -42.88
N PRO A 222 15.97 -18.66 -44.21
CA PRO A 222 15.89 -17.28 -44.73
C PRO A 222 14.63 -16.53 -44.29
N GLU A 223 13.57 -17.26 -43.95
CA GLU A 223 12.31 -16.72 -43.46
C GLU A 223 12.43 -16.28 -42.01
N ASP A 224 12.97 -17.11 -41.14
CA ASP A 224 13.23 -16.79 -39.71
C ASP A 224 14.22 -15.62 -39.60
N VAL A 225 15.28 -15.62 -40.39
CA VAL A 225 16.26 -14.51 -40.39
C VAL A 225 15.61 -13.19 -40.79
N ARG A 226 14.70 -13.18 -41.78
CA ARG A 226 13.96 -11.97 -42.15
C ARG A 226 13.00 -11.54 -41.05
N GLY A 227 12.22 -12.47 -40.49
CA GLY A 227 11.30 -12.23 -39.40
C GLY A 227 12.00 -11.65 -38.17
N TYR A 228 13.10 -12.28 -37.76
CA TYR A 228 13.91 -11.81 -36.63
C TYR A 228 14.47 -10.39 -36.84
N ARG A 229 15.04 -10.11 -38.02
CA ARG A 229 15.54 -8.77 -38.36
C ARG A 229 14.43 -7.72 -38.40
N SER A 230 13.25 -8.08 -38.91
CA SER A 230 12.09 -7.19 -38.92
C SER A 230 11.62 -6.88 -37.50
N LEU A 231 11.58 -7.89 -36.62
CA LEU A 231 11.23 -7.71 -35.20
C LEU A 231 12.23 -6.78 -34.49
N LEU A 232 13.53 -7.03 -34.64
CA LEU A 232 14.54 -6.17 -34.01
C LEU A 232 14.46 -4.72 -34.54
N ALA A 233 14.26 -4.53 -35.87
CA ALA A 233 14.15 -3.19 -36.44
C ALA A 233 12.92 -2.43 -35.90
N GLN A 234 11.82 -3.12 -35.63
CA GLN A 234 10.62 -2.51 -35.05
C GLN A 234 10.85 -1.98 -33.65
N TYR A 235 11.72 -2.61 -32.86
CA TYR A 235 11.98 -2.27 -31.47
C TYR A 235 13.41 -1.74 -31.25
N ASP A 236 14.08 -1.27 -32.30
CA ASP A 236 15.48 -0.83 -32.21
C ASP A 236 15.68 0.31 -31.22
N SER A 237 14.71 1.22 -31.06
CA SER A 237 14.73 2.29 -30.07
C SER A 237 14.71 1.79 -28.63
N LEU A 238 14.09 0.62 -28.37
CA LEU A 238 14.07 -0.01 -27.04
C LEU A 238 15.32 -0.85 -26.77
N LEU A 239 16.04 -1.23 -27.82
CA LEU A 239 17.26 -2.05 -27.75
C LEU A 239 18.53 -1.20 -27.82
N SER A 240 18.41 0.08 -28.14
CA SER A 240 19.51 1.05 -28.07
C SER A 240 19.67 1.55 -26.62
N PRO A 241 20.85 2.02 -26.21
CA PRO A 241 20.98 2.64 -24.90
C PRO A 241 19.99 3.80 -24.70
N TYR A 242 19.44 3.92 -23.49
CA TYR A 242 18.58 5.06 -23.17
C TYR A 242 19.39 6.34 -23.14
N GLU A 243 18.89 7.37 -23.80
CA GLU A 243 19.55 8.68 -23.89
C GLU A 243 18.66 9.76 -23.30
N GLU A 244 19.16 10.49 -22.30
CA GLU A 244 18.53 11.67 -21.70
C GLU A 244 19.57 12.75 -21.53
N THR A 245 19.46 13.84 -22.33
CA THR A 245 20.31 15.01 -22.25
C THR A 245 19.46 16.28 -22.43
N PRO A 246 19.47 17.20 -21.47
CA PRO A 246 20.13 17.11 -20.16
C PRO A 246 19.49 16.06 -19.27
N ALA A 247 20.30 15.43 -18.42
CA ALA A 247 19.81 14.54 -17.36
C ALA A 247 18.90 15.29 -16.38
N MET A 248 17.97 14.57 -15.74
CA MET A 248 17.06 15.11 -14.73
C MET A 248 17.27 14.44 -13.36
N ALA A 249 17.01 15.15 -12.26
CA ALA A 249 17.08 14.61 -10.90
C ALA A 249 16.07 13.50 -10.69
N THR A 250 16.39 12.50 -9.84
CA THR A 250 15.49 11.39 -9.50
C THR A 250 14.53 11.73 -8.35
N GLY A 251 13.40 11.01 -8.25
CA GLY A 251 12.33 11.26 -7.30
C GLY A 251 12.75 11.20 -5.82
N ASN A 252 13.78 10.41 -5.48
CA ASN A 252 14.30 10.31 -4.12
C ASN A 252 15.31 11.41 -3.74
N ASN A 253 15.28 12.56 -4.42
CA ASN A 253 16.19 13.68 -4.23
C ASN A 253 17.66 13.35 -4.56
N CYS A 254 17.91 12.40 -5.46
CA CYS A 254 19.22 12.22 -6.04
C CYS A 254 19.44 13.29 -7.13
N TYR A 255 20.15 14.35 -6.76
CA TYR A 255 20.50 15.46 -7.65
C TYR A 255 21.80 15.16 -8.38
N SER A 256 21.80 14.16 -9.25
CA SER A 256 22.97 13.68 -10.01
C SER A 256 22.55 13.17 -11.39
N ALA A 257 23.40 13.37 -12.39
CA ALA A 257 23.26 12.72 -13.70
C ALA A 257 23.68 11.24 -13.67
N ILE A 258 24.20 10.75 -12.54
CA ILE A 258 24.68 9.37 -12.34
C ILE A 258 24.02 8.82 -11.07
N PRO A 259 22.73 8.47 -11.10
CA PRO A 259 22.07 7.84 -9.97
C PRO A 259 22.63 6.43 -9.71
N GLY A 260 22.63 6.02 -8.44
CA GLY A 260 23.01 4.65 -8.05
C GLY A 260 21.88 3.65 -8.20
N ILE A 261 22.18 2.37 -8.02
CA ILE A 261 21.19 1.27 -8.13
C ILE A 261 20.05 1.37 -7.10
N ASN A 262 20.31 1.98 -5.94
CA ASN A 262 19.31 2.18 -4.89
C ASN A 262 18.51 3.48 -5.05
N ASP A 263 18.85 4.32 -6.03
CA ASP A 263 18.07 5.50 -6.34
C ASP A 263 16.81 5.14 -7.17
N TRP A 264 15.85 6.05 -7.19
CA TRP A 264 14.63 5.88 -7.97
C TRP A 264 14.86 6.34 -9.42
N TYR A 265 15.85 5.71 -10.08
CA TYR A 265 16.33 6.11 -11.40
C TYR A 265 15.24 5.99 -12.50
N GLU A 266 14.16 5.26 -12.25
CA GLU A 266 12.99 5.18 -13.13
C GLU A 266 12.13 6.44 -13.09
N THR A 267 12.36 7.35 -12.13
CA THR A 267 11.53 8.53 -11.88
C THR A 267 12.30 9.84 -12.07
N VAL A 268 11.55 10.90 -12.29
CA VAL A 268 12.03 12.28 -12.37
C VAL A 268 11.39 13.12 -11.28
N LYS A 269 12.21 13.86 -10.51
CA LYS A 269 11.78 14.74 -9.44
C LYS A 269 11.01 15.94 -9.96
N LEU A 270 9.84 16.20 -9.38
CA LEU A 270 9.10 17.43 -9.62
C LEU A 270 9.67 18.58 -8.80
N ASN A 271 9.70 19.76 -9.41
CA ASN A 271 10.13 20.99 -8.79
C ASN A 271 8.94 21.74 -8.19
N TYR A 272 8.97 21.88 -6.89
CA TYR A 272 8.10 22.77 -6.15
C TYR A 272 8.92 23.90 -5.52
N THR A 273 8.40 25.11 -5.55
CA THR A 273 8.91 26.22 -4.72
C THR A 273 8.00 26.39 -3.51
N ASP A 274 8.46 27.12 -2.49
CA ASP A 274 7.65 27.45 -1.31
C ASP A 274 6.51 28.44 -1.61
N SER A 275 6.54 29.04 -2.81
CA SER A 275 5.49 29.90 -3.33
C SER A 275 4.78 29.22 -4.51
N TYR A 276 3.54 29.67 -4.76
CA TYR A 276 2.72 29.19 -5.85
C TYR A 276 3.43 29.23 -7.22
N THR A 277 3.35 28.12 -7.95
CA THR A 277 3.91 27.96 -9.30
C THR A 277 2.91 27.25 -10.23
N GLY A 278 3.27 27.17 -11.53
CA GLY A 278 2.52 26.39 -12.52
C GLY A 278 2.39 24.90 -12.19
N THR A 279 3.38 24.32 -11.52
CA THR A 279 3.34 22.94 -11.02
C THR A 279 2.19 22.70 -10.04
N TRP A 280 1.91 23.67 -9.15
CA TRP A 280 0.79 23.58 -8.20
C TRP A 280 -0.56 23.47 -8.92
N GLU A 281 -0.81 24.31 -9.93
CA GLU A 281 -2.06 24.28 -10.71
C GLU A 281 -2.22 22.99 -11.52
N LYS A 282 -1.14 22.46 -12.08
CA LYS A 282 -1.17 21.19 -12.80
C LYS A 282 -1.56 20.04 -11.87
N MET A 283 -0.98 19.99 -10.68
CA MET A 283 -1.30 18.99 -9.65
C MET A 283 -2.72 19.13 -9.10
N TYR A 284 -3.20 20.37 -8.90
CA TYR A 284 -4.60 20.61 -8.58
C TYR A 284 -5.55 20.10 -9.68
N GLY A 285 -5.21 20.34 -10.95
CA GLY A 285 -5.99 19.87 -12.10
C GLY A 285 -6.13 18.34 -12.11
N ILE A 286 -5.08 17.60 -11.73
CA ILE A 286 -5.10 16.14 -11.61
C ILE A 286 -6.08 15.67 -10.52
N LEU A 287 -5.95 16.23 -9.32
CA LEU A 287 -6.84 15.88 -8.19
C LEU A 287 -8.31 16.21 -8.52
N ARG A 288 -8.55 17.39 -9.09
CA ARG A 288 -9.89 17.81 -9.49
C ARG A 288 -10.49 16.90 -10.56
N TYR A 289 -9.69 16.47 -11.54
CA TYR A 289 -10.12 15.55 -12.60
C TYR A 289 -10.66 14.23 -12.01
N TRP A 290 -9.94 13.63 -11.08
CA TRP A 290 -10.35 12.38 -10.46
C TRP A 290 -11.51 12.55 -9.48
N ALA A 291 -11.56 13.66 -8.74
CA ALA A 291 -12.70 13.98 -7.88
C ALA A 291 -13.99 14.15 -8.70
N LEU A 292 -13.93 14.78 -9.88
CA LEU A 292 -15.06 14.88 -10.82
C LEU A 292 -15.52 13.52 -11.35
N LYS A 293 -14.65 12.52 -11.41
CA LYS A 293 -14.98 11.15 -11.81
C LYS A 293 -15.51 10.29 -10.66
N GLY A 294 -15.66 10.87 -9.47
CA GLY A 294 -16.23 10.19 -8.30
C GLY A 294 -15.20 9.53 -7.38
N VAL A 295 -13.93 9.90 -7.45
CA VAL A 295 -12.94 9.48 -6.46
C VAL A 295 -13.20 10.22 -5.15
N ASP A 296 -13.38 9.48 -4.05
CA ASP A 296 -13.75 9.99 -2.72
C ASP A 296 -12.54 10.31 -1.84
N GLY A 297 -11.36 9.88 -2.22
CA GLY A 297 -10.16 10.16 -1.43
C GLY A 297 -8.86 9.92 -2.17
N PHE A 298 -7.79 10.51 -1.66
CA PHE A 298 -6.45 10.39 -2.20
C PHE A 298 -5.45 9.98 -1.12
N ARG A 299 -4.71 8.90 -1.40
CA ARG A 299 -3.49 8.57 -0.64
C ARG A 299 -2.32 9.31 -1.29
N CYS A 300 -1.77 10.27 -0.57
CA CYS A 300 -0.68 11.11 -1.07
C CYS A 300 0.67 10.45 -0.75
N ASP A 301 1.40 10.14 -1.81
CA ASP A 301 2.71 9.51 -1.78
C ASP A 301 3.80 10.50 -1.34
N MET A 302 4.74 10.04 -0.51
CA MET A 302 5.97 10.74 -0.14
C MET A 302 5.78 12.23 0.22
N VAL A 303 4.79 12.54 1.05
CA VAL A 303 4.34 13.91 1.37
C VAL A 303 5.48 14.79 1.93
N GLU A 304 6.43 14.18 2.64
CA GLU A 304 7.56 14.91 3.23
C GLU A 304 8.55 15.47 2.21
N LEU A 305 8.51 14.97 0.97
CA LEU A 305 9.39 15.41 -0.11
C LEU A 305 8.78 16.56 -0.95
N VAL A 306 7.56 17.00 -0.59
CA VAL A 306 6.83 18.07 -1.26
C VAL A 306 6.51 19.18 -0.24
N PRO A 307 6.59 20.48 -0.59
CA PRO A 307 6.32 21.54 0.36
C PRO A 307 4.93 21.45 1.01
N ALA A 308 4.88 21.54 2.34
CA ALA A 308 3.62 21.54 3.09
C ALA A 308 2.65 22.66 2.67
N GLY A 309 3.18 23.79 2.19
CA GLY A 309 2.41 24.90 1.65
C GLY A 309 1.56 24.51 0.44
N PHE A 310 2.11 23.67 -0.45
CA PHE A 310 1.36 23.11 -1.57
C PHE A 310 0.15 22.28 -1.07
N PHE A 311 0.38 21.34 -0.16
CA PHE A 311 -0.71 20.51 0.36
C PHE A 311 -1.79 21.35 1.06
N LYS A 312 -1.39 22.33 1.88
CA LYS A 312 -2.36 23.23 2.52
C LYS A 312 -3.24 23.93 1.49
N TRP A 313 -2.63 24.44 0.43
CA TRP A 313 -3.34 25.14 -0.63
C TRP A 313 -4.24 24.19 -1.43
N VAL A 314 -3.70 23.02 -1.88
CA VAL A 314 -4.45 22.14 -2.78
C VAL A 314 -5.59 21.42 -2.05
N ILE A 315 -5.38 20.97 -0.80
CA ILE A 315 -6.42 20.34 0.03
C ILE A 315 -7.55 21.34 0.27
N GLY A 316 -7.22 22.59 0.67
CA GLY A 316 -8.22 23.62 0.89
C GLY A 316 -9.04 23.92 -0.37
N ARG A 317 -8.38 23.94 -1.53
CA ARG A 317 -9.03 24.20 -2.81
C ARG A 317 -9.92 23.03 -3.28
N ILE A 318 -9.44 21.80 -3.17
CA ILE A 318 -10.25 20.60 -3.49
C ILE A 318 -11.45 20.50 -2.56
N LYS A 319 -11.27 20.64 -1.25
CA LYS A 319 -12.37 20.55 -0.27
C LYS A 319 -13.39 21.68 -0.40
N SER A 320 -13.04 22.81 -0.99
CA SER A 320 -14.01 23.86 -1.30
C SER A 320 -15.01 23.48 -2.41
N GLU A 321 -14.62 22.60 -3.33
CA GLU A 321 -15.47 22.06 -4.40
C GLU A 321 -16.06 20.67 -4.04
N PHE A 322 -15.28 19.87 -3.33
CA PHE A 322 -15.59 18.47 -2.96
C PHE A 322 -15.33 18.26 -1.46
N PRO A 323 -16.21 18.74 -0.57
CA PRO A 323 -15.98 18.76 0.88
C PRO A 323 -15.81 17.38 1.52
N GLU A 324 -16.34 16.31 0.89
CA GLU A 324 -16.28 14.94 1.38
C GLU A 324 -15.00 14.19 0.97
N VAL A 325 -14.16 14.77 0.10
CA VAL A 325 -12.93 14.12 -0.35
C VAL A 325 -11.93 14.04 0.80
N VAL A 326 -11.42 12.83 1.02
CA VAL A 326 -10.49 12.50 2.10
C VAL A 326 -9.04 12.50 1.60
N PHE A 327 -8.13 13.07 2.39
CA PHE A 327 -6.70 13.06 2.11
C PHE A 327 -5.94 12.26 3.16
N ILE A 328 -5.22 11.23 2.73
CA ILE A 328 -4.38 10.37 3.56
C ILE A 328 -2.92 10.62 3.19
N ALA A 329 -2.08 10.97 4.17
CA ALA A 329 -0.67 11.24 3.93
C ALA A 329 0.24 10.09 4.37
N GLU A 330 1.19 9.75 3.51
CA GLU A 330 2.35 8.96 3.87
C GLU A 330 3.39 9.88 4.51
N VAL A 331 3.52 9.79 5.84
CA VAL A 331 4.44 10.60 6.66
C VAL A 331 5.17 9.71 7.63
N TYR A 332 6.50 9.79 7.66
CA TYR A 332 7.35 8.98 8.54
C TYR A 332 7.91 9.78 9.73
N LYS A 333 8.08 11.11 9.60
CA LYS A 333 8.59 11.96 10.68
C LYS A 333 7.50 12.30 11.69
N LYS A 334 7.55 11.70 12.85
CA LYS A 334 6.54 11.86 13.92
C LYS A 334 6.39 13.31 14.41
N ASP A 335 7.46 14.09 14.40
CA ASP A 335 7.45 15.51 14.75
C ASP A 335 6.62 16.38 13.78
N LEU A 336 6.37 15.89 12.56
CA LEU A 336 5.56 16.56 11.57
C LEU A 336 4.05 16.21 11.66
N TYR A 337 3.65 15.19 12.41
CA TYR A 337 2.26 14.72 12.45
C TYR A 337 1.28 15.84 12.78
N ARG A 338 1.56 16.62 13.84
CA ARG A 338 0.70 17.74 14.26
C ARG A 338 0.57 18.80 13.17
N LYS A 339 1.65 19.13 12.48
CA LYS A 339 1.66 20.09 11.37
C LYS A 339 0.76 19.62 10.23
N TYR A 340 0.91 18.37 9.79
CA TYR A 340 0.14 17.87 8.64
C TYR A 340 -1.36 17.76 8.95
N ILE A 341 -1.74 17.38 10.17
CA ILE A 341 -3.15 17.34 10.58
C ILE A 341 -3.71 18.74 10.84
N ARG A 342 -3.06 19.55 11.68
CA ARG A 342 -3.67 20.78 12.22
C ARG A 342 -3.47 22.01 11.35
N GLU A 343 -2.38 22.08 10.60
CA GLU A 343 -2.04 23.26 9.80
C GLU A 343 -2.23 23.03 8.31
N VAL A 344 -1.89 21.85 7.80
CA VAL A 344 -1.99 21.49 6.38
C VAL A 344 -3.38 21.00 6.02
N GLY A 345 -4.02 20.19 6.88
CA GLY A 345 -5.41 19.80 6.73
C GLY A 345 -5.64 18.39 6.16
N PHE A 346 -4.66 17.48 6.26
CA PHE A 346 -4.89 16.07 5.99
C PHE A 346 -5.92 15.48 6.96
N ASP A 347 -6.73 14.56 6.48
CA ASP A 347 -7.71 13.86 7.31
C ASP A 347 -7.06 12.74 8.10
N TYR A 348 -6.09 12.03 7.49
CA TYR A 348 -5.38 10.93 8.13
C TYR A 348 -3.90 10.89 7.72
N LEU A 349 -3.07 10.35 8.64
CA LEU A 349 -1.65 10.07 8.39
C LEU A 349 -1.39 8.59 8.71
N TYR A 350 -0.42 7.99 8.03
CA TYR A 350 0.10 6.68 8.41
C TYR A 350 0.72 6.71 9.81
N ASP A 351 0.35 5.80 10.71
CA ASP A 351 1.08 5.56 11.97
C ASP A 351 2.19 4.51 11.76
N LYS A 352 2.99 4.72 10.72
CA LYS A 352 4.07 3.79 10.36
C LYS A 352 5.19 3.81 11.39
N SER A 353 5.79 4.98 11.63
CA SER A 353 6.92 5.15 12.58
C SER A 353 6.49 5.16 14.04
N GLY A 354 5.19 5.12 14.31
CA GLY A 354 4.60 5.04 15.64
C GLY A 354 4.15 3.61 15.96
N LEU A 355 2.88 3.31 15.70
CA LEU A 355 2.29 2.03 16.10
C LEU A 355 2.83 0.85 15.29
N TYR A 356 2.91 0.97 13.94
CA TYR A 356 3.37 -0.14 13.10
C TYR A 356 4.79 -0.59 13.48
N ASP A 357 5.78 0.32 13.53
CA ASP A 357 7.16 -0.04 13.87
C ASP A 357 7.28 -0.59 15.30
N THR A 358 6.45 -0.07 16.23
CA THR A 358 6.39 -0.59 17.60
C THR A 358 5.88 -2.04 17.62
N LEU A 359 4.76 -2.33 16.97
CA LEU A 359 4.18 -3.67 16.92
C LEU A 359 5.11 -4.64 16.21
N ARG A 360 5.71 -4.21 15.09
CA ARG A 360 6.68 -4.99 14.35
C ARG A 360 7.86 -5.40 15.22
N ALA A 361 8.47 -4.46 15.92
CA ALA A 361 9.61 -4.72 16.80
C ALA A 361 9.26 -5.68 17.94
N ILE A 362 8.05 -5.56 18.55
CA ILE A 362 7.58 -6.46 19.59
C ILE A 362 7.40 -7.88 19.04
N VAL A 363 6.73 -8.02 17.90
CA VAL A 363 6.43 -9.32 17.27
C VAL A 363 7.72 -10.00 16.83
N GLU A 364 8.57 -9.34 16.05
CA GLU A 364 9.84 -9.91 15.57
C GLU A 364 10.70 -10.40 16.74
N LYS A 365 10.78 -9.63 17.83
CA LYS A 365 11.53 -10.00 19.02
C LYS A 365 10.98 -11.28 19.65
N ASN A 366 9.67 -11.33 19.87
CA ASN A 366 9.05 -12.44 20.59
C ASN A 366 8.93 -13.73 19.75
N VAL A 367 8.89 -13.62 18.43
CA VAL A 367 8.86 -14.76 17.51
C VAL A 367 10.26 -15.30 17.22
N ASN A 368 11.27 -14.43 17.16
CA ASN A 368 12.63 -14.82 16.75
C ASN A 368 13.53 -15.18 17.93
N ASP A 369 13.24 -14.69 19.13
CA ASP A 369 14.19 -14.68 20.24
C ASP A 369 13.49 -14.98 21.59
N ASN A 370 13.05 -16.22 21.72
CA ASN A 370 12.30 -16.70 22.90
C ASN A 370 13.18 -16.73 24.16
N GLY A 371 13.31 -15.66 24.88
CA GLY A 371 13.94 -15.65 26.19
C GLY A 371 14.93 -14.52 26.45
N MET A 372 15.25 -13.72 25.44
CA MET A 372 16.07 -12.54 25.66
C MET A 372 15.26 -11.41 26.33
N PRO A 373 15.88 -10.58 27.19
CA PRO A 373 15.24 -9.39 27.72
C PRO A 373 14.84 -8.47 26.58
N VAL A 374 13.55 -8.08 26.53
CA VAL A 374 13.05 -7.14 25.53
C VAL A 374 13.55 -5.75 25.91
N ASP A 375 14.23 -5.06 24.98
CA ASP A 375 14.59 -3.64 25.16
C ASP A 375 13.31 -2.84 25.41
N LEU A 376 13.41 -1.79 26.23
CA LEU A 376 12.28 -0.91 26.56
C LEU A 376 11.61 -0.30 25.29
N TRP A 377 12.37 -0.10 24.24
CA TRP A 377 11.85 0.38 22.95
C TRP A 377 11.13 -0.68 22.11
N GLN A 378 11.37 -1.94 22.40
CA GLN A 378 10.80 -3.11 21.73
C GLN A 378 9.78 -3.85 22.62
N SER A 379 9.25 -3.21 23.64
CA SER A 379 8.28 -3.79 24.56
C SER A 379 6.88 -3.24 24.34
N ALA A 380 5.86 -3.93 24.86
CA ALA A 380 4.47 -3.49 24.82
C ALA A 380 4.25 -2.09 25.45
N THR A 381 5.14 -1.64 26.35
CA THR A 381 5.12 -0.25 26.84
C THR A 381 5.38 0.78 25.73
N GLY A 382 5.94 0.38 24.59
CA GLY A 382 6.06 1.22 23.39
C GLY A 382 4.70 1.64 22.84
N ILE A 383 3.67 0.81 22.97
CA ILE A 383 2.29 1.11 22.56
C ILE A 383 1.75 2.27 23.40
N THR A 384 1.85 2.17 24.73
CA THR A 384 1.50 3.27 25.66
C THR A 384 2.23 4.56 25.32
N ARG A 385 3.54 4.50 25.06
CA ARG A 385 4.33 5.70 24.71
C ARG A 385 3.87 6.33 23.40
N ASN A 386 3.60 5.53 22.37
CA ASN A 386 3.07 6.05 21.11
C ASN A 386 1.69 6.68 21.32
N TRP A 387 0.82 6.01 22.09
CA TRP A 387 -0.49 6.51 22.43
C TRP A 387 -0.42 7.87 23.15
N GLN A 388 0.46 8.01 24.16
CA GLN A 388 0.69 9.27 24.88
C GLN A 388 1.30 10.36 23.98
N PHE A 389 2.26 10.00 23.12
CA PHE A 389 2.86 10.93 22.16
C PHE A 389 1.83 11.52 21.20
N LEU A 390 0.93 10.70 20.67
CA LEU A 390 -0.10 11.14 19.74
C LEU A 390 -1.16 12.03 20.42
N GLY A 391 -1.56 11.73 21.65
CA GLY A 391 -2.57 12.50 22.39
C GLY A 391 -3.85 12.72 21.57
N ASP A 392 -4.18 13.97 21.28
CA ASP A 392 -5.35 14.37 20.49
C ASP A 392 -5.25 14.03 18.99
N LEU A 393 -4.09 13.56 18.51
CA LEU A 393 -3.91 13.14 17.13
C LEU A 393 -4.32 11.69 16.86
N GLN A 394 -4.55 10.89 17.88
CA GLN A 394 -4.86 9.46 17.74
C GLN A 394 -5.98 9.16 16.73
N PRO A 395 -7.11 9.89 16.68
CA PRO A 395 -8.18 9.58 15.72
C PRO A 395 -7.82 9.80 14.26
N TYR A 396 -6.70 10.46 13.98
CA TYR A 396 -6.24 10.82 12.64
C TYR A 396 -5.12 9.91 12.13
N MET A 397 -4.70 8.91 12.92
CA MET A 397 -3.58 8.05 12.59
C MET A 397 -4.07 6.73 12.00
N LEU A 398 -3.86 6.54 10.69
CA LEU A 398 -4.21 5.31 9.99
C LEU A 398 -3.31 4.15 10.47
N ASN A 399 -3.92 3.15 11.09
CA ASN A 399 -3.26 1.95 11.57
C ASN A 399 -3.32 0.84 10.52
N PHE A 400 -2.28 0.01 10.45
CA PHE A 400 -2.19 -1.15 9.55
C PHE A 400 -1.13 -2.13 10.06
N LEU A 401 -1.16 -3.36 9.56
CA LEU A 401 -0.10 -4.36 9.78
C LEU A 401 0.68 -4.67 8.52
N GLU A 402 0.07 -4.48 7.36
CA GLU A 402 0.65 -4.70 6.04
C GLU A 402 0.28 -3.58 5.07
N ASN A 403 1.11 -3.37 4.07
CA ASN A 403 0.80 -2.59 2.88
C ASN A 403 1.71 -3.04 1.72
N HIS A 404 1.67 -2.32 0.60
CA HIS A 404 2.44 -2.66 -0.59
C HIS A 404 3.96 -2.43 -0.46
N ASP A 405 4.42 -1.68 0.54
CA ASP A 405 5.84 -1.37 0.80
C ASP A 405 6.45 -2.23 1.90
N GLU A 406 5.64 -2.83 2.77
CA GLU A 406 6.10 -3.58 3.93
C GLU A 406 6.06 -5.09 3.68
N GLN A 407 6.85 -5.85 4.45
CA GLN A 407 6.78 -7.30 4.42
C GLN A 407 5.40 -7.77 4.89
N ARG A 408 4.90 -8.85 4.27
CA ARG A 408 3.73 -9.56 4.76
C ARG A 408 3.96 -10.05 6.18
N PHE A 409 2.94 -9.97 7.01
CA PHE A 409 3.06 -10.37 8.42
C PHE A 409 3.49 -11.84 8.56
N ALA A 410 2.92 -12.72 7.74
CA ALA A 410 3.21 -14.15 7.76
C ALA A 410 4.57 -14.54 7.17
N SER A 411 5.33 -13.58 6.62
CA SER A 411 6.65 -13.85 6.04
C SER A 411 7.69 -14.24 7.09
N ASP A 412 8.76 -14.88 6.64
CA ASP A 412 9.93 -15.21 7.48
C ASP A 412 10.65 -13.95 8.01
N PHE A 413 10.33 -12.79 7.45
CA PHE A 413 10.94 -11.49 7.77
C PHE A 413 10.11 -10.65 8.75
N PHE A 414 8.97 -11.15 9.23
CA PHE A 414 8.15 -10.47 10.22
C PHE A 414 7.63 -11.47 11.27
N GLY A 415 6.36 -11.89 11.19
CA GLY A 415 5.70 -12.74 12.18
C GLY A 415 5.86 -14.25 11.94
N LYS A 416 6.40 -14.65 10.79
CA LYS A 416 6.63 -16.04 10.35
C LYS A 416 5.39 -16.92 10.17
N ASP A 417 4.36 -16.67 10.93
CA ASP A 417 3.06 -17.33 10.88
C ASP A 417 1.98 -16.25 11.02
N ALA A 418 0.97 -16.28 10.18
CA ALA A 418 -0.10 -15.30 10.19
C ALA A 418 -0.88 -15.28 11.53
N ARG A 419 -0.96 -16.42 12.23
CA ARG A 419 -1.61 -16.52 13.55
C ARG A 419 -0.93 -15.69 14.62
N ASN A 420 0.36 -15.39 14.46
CA ASN A 420 1.10 -14.49 15.34
C ASN A 420 0.66 -13.02 15.20
N SER A 421 -0.22 -12.70 14.24
CA SER A 421 -0.74 -11.34 14.04
C SER A 421 -1.84 -10.95 15.04
N PHE A 422 -2.50 -11.89 15.68
CA PHE A 422 -3.75 -11.60 16.41
C PHE A 422 -3.58 -10.59 17.54
N ALA A 423 -2.49 -10.66 18.32
CA ALA A 423 -2.19 -9.66 19.35
C ALA A 423 -2.03 -8.26 18.75
N ALA A 424 -1.29 -8.14 17.64
CA ALA A 424 -1.04 -6.89 16.92
C ALA A 424 -2.30 -6.38 16.21
N LEU A 425 -3.12 -7.27 15.62
CA LEU A 425 -4.41 -6.94 15.03
C LEU A 425 -5.34 -6.30 16.04
N TYR A 426 -5.46 -6.89 17.25
CA TYR A 426 -6.31 -6.34 18.29
C TYR A 426 -5.90 -4.92 18.67
N VAL A 427 -4.60 -4.66 18.84
CA VAL A 427 -4.12 -3.31 19.14
C VAL A 427 -4.39 -2.36 17.96
N SER A 428 -4.01 -2.72 16.74
CA SER A 428 -4.17 -1.84 15.56
C SER A 428 -5.64 -1.53 15.27
N LEU A 429 -6.52 -2.51 15.47
CA LEU A 429 -7.94 -2.39 15.13
C LEU A 429 -8.76 -1.78 16.26
N PHE A 430 -8.50 -2.12 17.54
CA PHE A 430 -9.38 -1.79 18.66
C PHE A 430 -8.85 -0.73 19.61
N LEU A 431 -7.56 -0.34 19.53
CA LEU A 431 -6.98 0.60 20.50
C LEU A 431 -7.74 1.93 20.52
N ASN A 432 -8.09 2.45 19.34
CA ASN A 432 -8.77 3.73 19.23
C ASN A 432 -9.73 3.77 18.01
N ARG A 433 -10.39 4.90 17.80
CA ARG A 433 -11.30 5.13 16.67
C ARG A 433 -10.61 5.54 15.37
N ALA A 434 -9.28 5.50 15.30
CA ALA A 434 -8.53 5.78 14.10
C ALA A 434 -8.89 4.81 12.95
N PRO A 435 -8.70 5.20 11.69
CA PRO A 435 -8.89 4.29 10.56
C PRO A 435 -7.99 3.07 10.68
N PHE A 436 -8.46 1.94 10.15
CA PHE A 436 -7.66 0.74 9.96
C PHE A 436 -7.60 0.38 8.48
N MET A 437 -6.43 0.01 7.99
CA MET A 437 -6.23 -0.46 6.62
C MET A 437 -5.86 -1.93 6.63
N LEU A 438 -6.58 -2.70 5.83
CA LEU A 438 -6.32 -4.10 5.52
C LEU A 438 -5.75 -4.21 4.12
N TYR A 439 -4.60 -4.86 3.97
CA TYR A 439 -4.01 -5.13 2.66
C TYR A 439 -4.50 -6.46 2.10
N TYR A 440 -4.88 -6.50 0.82
CA TYR A 440 -5.49 -7.69 0.20
C TYR A 440 -4.70 -8.97 0.48
N GLY A 441 -5.38 -10.02 0.91
CA GLY A 441 -4.79 -11.30 1.26
C GLY A 441 -4.22 -11.40 2.68
N GLU A 442 -4.12 -10.28 3.43
CA GLU A 442 -3.71 -10.29 4.83
C GLU A 442 -4.65 -11.15 5.68
N GLU A 443 -5.96 -11.05 5.41
CA GLU A 443 -6.98 -11.87 6.06
C GLU A 443 -6.94 -13.37 5.72
N MET A 444 -6.11 -13.74 4.75
CA MET A 444 -5.80 -15.14 4.39
C MET A 444 -4.40 -15.57 4.84
N GLY A 445 -3.68 -14.68 5.50
CA GLY A 445 -2.32 -14.95 5.94
C GLY A 445 -1.31 -15.05 4.80
N GLU A 446 -1.44 -14.18 3.79
CA GLU A 446 -0.49 -14.10 2.67
C GLU A 446 0.94 -13.92 3.17
N ARG A 447 1.86 -14.70 2.63
CA ARG A 447 3.26 -14.72 3.09
C ARG A 447 4.21 -13.83 2.31
N GLY A 448 3.91 -13.49 1.05
CA GLY A 448 4.82 -12.74 0.18
C GLY A 448 6.20 -13.40 0.04
N MET A 449 6.28 -14.72 0.13
CA MET A 449 7.53 -15.50 0.09
C MET A 449 7.81 -16.07 -1.28
N ASP A 450 7.24 -15.45 -2.32
CA ASP A 450 7.49 -15.80 -3.71
C ASP A 450 8.84 -15.24 -4.19
N GLU A 451 9.24 -15.65 -5.39
CA GLU A 451 10.50 -15.23 -6.02
C GLU A 451 10.53 -13.75 -6.40
N GLU A 452 9.37 -13.12 -6.49
CA GLU A 452 9.16 -11.75 -7.01
C GLU A 452 8.81 -10.75 -5.89
N GLY A 453 9.64 -10.64 -4.85
CA GLY A 453 9.57 -9.52 -3.90
C GLY A 453 10.22 -8.24 -4.47
N PHE A 454 10.42 -7.21 -3.64
CA PHE A 454 11.13 -5.99 -4.05
C PHE A 454 12.58 -6.26 -4.51
N SER A 455 13.23 -7.19 -3.85
CA SER A 455 14.63 -7.56 -4.11
C SER A 455 14.79 -9.09 -4.20
N GLY A 456 13.79 -9.77 -4.73
CA GLY A 456 13.67 -11.23 -4.72
C GLY A 456 12.79 -11.69 -3.56
N LYS A 457 13.07 -12.84 -2.98
CA LYS A 457 12.28 -13.45 -1.92
C LYS A 457 12.49 -12.76 -0.56
N ASP A 458 11.93 -11.58 -0.38
CA ASP A 458 12.13 -10.69 0.77
C ASP A 458 10.89 -10.56 1.69
N GLY A 459 9.84 -11.34 1.46
CA GLY A 459 8.60 -11.33 2.25
C GLY A 459 7.57 -10.27 1.83
N ARG A 460 7.84 -9.52 0.74
CA ARG A 460 6.87 -8.62 0.12
C ARG A 460 6.18 -9.28 -1.04
N THR A 461 4.96 -8.87 -1.34
CA THR A 461 4.33 -9.16 -2.63
C THR A 461 4.81 -8.12 -3.63
N THR A 462 5.33 -8.54 -4.79
CA THR A 462 5.89 -7.62 -5.78
C THR A 462 4.87 -6.61 -6.29
N ILE A 463 5.31 -5.35 -6.43
CA ILE A 463 4.57 -4.29 -7.14
C ILE A 463 5.21 -3.96 -8.50
N PHE A 464 6.28 -4.68 -8.90
CA PHE A 464 7.07 -4.40 -10.10
C PHE A 464 6.86 -5.41 -11.22
N ASP A 465 6.30 -6.58 -10.91
CA ASP A 465 6.18 -7.68 -11.88
C ASP A 465 4.72 -8.10 -12.09
N TRP A 466 4.48 -8.85 -13.16
CA TRP A 466 3.23 -9.54 -13.41
C TRP A 466 3.20 -10.78 -12.53
N TRP A 467 2.33 -10.80 -11.53
CA TRP A 467 2.32 -11.83 -10.51
C TRP A 467 0.90 -12.26 -10.12
N SER A 468 0.78 -13.42 -9.53
CA SER A 468 -0.47 -13.94 -8.95
C SER A 468 -0.19 -14.58 -7.60
N VAL A 469 -1.16 -14.50 -6.70
CA VAL A 469 -1.04 -14.91 -5.30
C VAL A 469 -2.05 -16.01 -4.99
N GLY A 470 -1.58 -17.12 -4.42
CA GLY A 470 -2.37 -18.34 -4.17
C GLY A 470 -3.49 -18.13 -3.16
N SER A 471 -3.19 -17.49 -2.04
CA SER A 471 -4.16 -17.15 -0.98
C SER A 471 -5.27 -16.24 -1.49
N VAL A 472 -4.95 -15.25 -2.35
CA VAL A 472 -5.92 -14.34 -2.97
C VAL A 472 -6.84 -15.09 -3.94
N ARG A 473 -6.30 -16.01 -4.76
CA ARG A 473 -7.14 -16.86 -5.63
C ARG A 473 -8.11 -17.72 -4.80
N ARG A 474 -7.64 -18.26 -3.68
CA ARG A 474 -8.49 -19.02 -2.74
C ARG A 474 -9.59 -18.15 -2.15
N LEU A 475 -9.26 -16.93 -1.70
CA LEU A 475 -10.23 -15.96 -1.19
C LEU A 475 -11.30 -15.63 -2.24
N ARG A 476 -10.87 -15.28 -3.46
CA ARG A 476 -11.79 -14.98 -4.58
C ARG A 476 -12.73 -16.16 -4.87
N LYS A 477 -12.21 -17.39 -4.81
CA LYS A 477 -13.04 -18.58 -4.95
C LYS A 477 -14.08 -18.69 -3.83
N MET A 478 -13.69 -18.45 -2.58
CA MET A 478 -14.64 -18.43 -1.45
C MET A 478 -15.73 -17.37 -1.63
N ILE A 479 -15.36 -16.20 -2.16
CA ILE A 479 -16.28 -15.10 -2.46
C ILE A 479 -17.25 -15.52 -3.58
N SER A 480 -16.73 -15.99 -4.71
CA SER A 480 -17.51 -16.43 -5.87
C SER A 480 -18.48 -17.59 -5.52
N ASP A 481 -18.04 -18.52 -4.67
CA ASP A 481 -18.87 -19.65 -4.20
C ASP A 481 -19.90 -19.21 -3.12
N GLY A 482 -19.86 -17.96 -2.63
CA GLY A 482 -20.69 -17.44 -1.55
C GLY A 482 -20.43 -18.05 -0.18
N ARG A 483 -19.32 -18.75 0.00
CA ARG A 483 -19.03 -19.55 1.21
C ARG A 483 -18.34 -18.79 2.33
N TYR A 484 -17.86 -17.58 2.09
CA TYR A 484 -17.09 -16.81 3.06
C TYR A 484 -17.84 -16.57 4.37
N MET A 485 -19.18 -16.32 4.33
CA MET A 485 -19.99 -16.11 5.54
C MET A 485 -20.11 -17.37 6.39
N GLU A 486 -20.38 -18.52 5.74
CA GLU A 486 -20.45 -19.81 6.42
C GLU A 486 -19.12 -20.18 7.07
N ILE A 487 -18.01 -19.99 6.33
CA ILE A 487 -16.65 -20.27 6.82
C ILE A 487 -16.32 -19.37 8.02
N ALA A 488 -16.62 -18.07 7.95
CA ALA A 488 -16.37 -17.13 9.04
C ALA A 488 -17.17 -17.45 10.32
N ALA A 489 -18.42 -17.92 10.15
CA ALA A 489 -19.32 -18.28 11.26
C ALA A 489 -19.00 -19.65 11.89
N SER A 490 -18.31 -20.53 11.16
CA SER A 490 -18.03 -21.90 11.61
C SER A 490 -17.14 -21.91 12.86
N GLU A 491 -17.52 -22.73 13.84
CA GLU A 491 -16.74 -23.00 15.06
C GLU A 491 -15.95 -24.32 14.96
N THR A 492 -16.13 -25.07 13.86
CA THR A 492 -15.37 -26.32 13.66
C THR A 492 -13.88 -26.03 13.66
N PRO A 493 -13.08 -26.71 14.49
CA PRO A 493 -11.64 -26.52 14.48
C PRO A 493 -11.06 -26.71 13.08
N VAL A 494 -10.14 -25.84 12.68
CA VAL A 494 -9.40 -25.90 11.40
C VAL A 494 -7.90 -25.98 11.68
N GLU A 495 -7.52 -26.81 12.65
CA GLU A 495 -6.14 -26.91 13.15
C GLU A 495 -5.10 -27.13 12.04
N GLU A 496 -5.51 -27.74 10.93
CA GLU A 496 -4.63 -28.02 9.79
C GLU A 496 -4.67 -26.94 8.69
N ASP A 497 -5.57 -25.95 8.75
CA ASP A 497 -5.76 -24.91 7.73
C ASP A 497 -5.60 -23.52 8.33
N ALA A 498 -4.35 -23.08 8.42
CA ALA A 498 -3.98 -21.78 8.99
C ALA A 498 -4.64 -20.59 8.24
N GLU A 499 -4.82 -20.69 6.92
CA GLU A 499 -5.48 -19.61 6.15
C GLU A 499 -6.94 -19.43 6.57
N LEU A 500 -7.69 -20.52 6.79
CA LEU A 500 -9.08 -20.42 7.25
C LEU A 500 -9.18 -19.97 8.71
N GLU A 501 -8.25 -20.33 9.57
CA GLU A 501 -8.19 -19.85 10.95
C GLU A 501 -7.99 -18.33 10.98
N VAL A 502 -7.01 -17.83 10.21
CA VAL A 502 -6.72 -16.39 10.07
C VAL A 502 -7.93 -15.66 9.49
N PHE A 503 -8.53 -16.20 8.41
CA PHE A 503 -9.73 -15.64 7.80
C PHE A 503 -10.88 -15.45 8.79
N ARG A 504 -11.16 -16.47 9.60
CA ARG A 504 -12.19 -16.41 10.64
C ARG A 504 -11.91 -15.33 11.67
N ARG A 505 -10.65 -15.26 12.13
CA ARG A 505 -10.25 -14.30 13.16
C ARG A 505 -10.35 -12.86 12.64
N TYR A 506 -9.79 -12.59 11.47
CA TYR A 506 -9.87 -11.28 10.83
C TYR A 506 -11.31 -10.87 10.53
N SER A 507 -12.10 -11.74 9.92
CA SER A 507 -13.49 -11.43 9.59
C SER A 507 -14.32 -11.06 10.81
N ARG A 508 -14.20 -11.81 11.90
CA ARG A 508 -14.92 -11.53 13.16
C ARG A 508 -14.46 -10.21 13.79
N ALA A 509 -13.15 -9.98 13.83
CA ALA A 509 -12.58 -8.77 14.39
C ALA A 509 -13.00 -7.52 13.60
N LEU A 510 -12.92 -7.56 12.26
CA LEU A 510 -13.28 -6.45 11.39
C LEU A 510 -14.78 -6.12 11.47
N LYS A 511 -15.64 -7.14 11.42
CA LYS A 511 -17.08 -6.94 11.58
C LYS A 511 -17.42 -6.32 12.94
N PHE A 512 -16.84 -6.85 14.01
CA PHE A 512 -17.02 -6.29 15.35
C PHE A 512 -16.58 -4.82 15.39
N ALA A 513 -15.41 -4.49 14.82
CA ALA A 513 -14.91 -3.12 14.77
C ALA A 513 -15.81 -2.17 13.96
N ALA A 514 -16.46 -2.68 12.92
CA ALA A 514 -17.37 -1.91 12.08
C ALA A 514 -18.75 -1.67 12.71
N GLU A 515 -19.19 -2.57 13.59
CA GLU A 515 -20.55 -2.57 14.15
C GLU A 515 -20.61 -2.01 15.57
N ASP A 516 -19.60 -2.31 16.40
CA ASP A 516 -19.63 -2.02 17.83
C ASP A 516 -19.43 -0.53 18.16
N PRO A 517 -20.37 0.11 18.90
CA PRO A 517 -20.29 1.53 19.25
C PRO A 517 -19.09 1.89 20.12
N ALA A 518 -18.70 1.03 21.09
CA ALA A 518 -17.56 1.29 21.96
C ALA A 518 -16.25 1.31 21.18
N VAL A 519 -16.12 0.49 20.11
CA VAL A 519 -14.97 0.52 19.22
C VAL A 519 -15.00 1.73 18.29
N ARG A 520 -16.16 2.06 17.71
CA ARG A 520 -16.31 3.13 16.70
C ARG A 520 -16.21 4.53 17.28
N LYS A 521 -16.75 4.74 18.47
CA LYS A 521 -16.96 6.06 19.07
C LYS A 521 -16.34 6.21 20.45
N GLY A 522 -16.10 5.09 21.14
CA GLY A 522 -15.79 5.04 22.55
C GLY A 522 -14.48 5.72 22.93
N THR A 523 -14.40 6.07 24.21
CA THR A 523 -13.21 6.58 24.87
C THR A 523 -12.25 5.43 25.15
N VAL A 524 -10.95 5.72 25.16
CA VAL A 524 -9.88 4.76 25.48
C VAL A 524 -9.33 5.04 26.86
N TYR A 525 -9.04 3.98 27.60
CA TYR A 525 -8.28 4.06 28.83
C TYR A 525 -7.20 2.98 28.87
N ASP A 526 -5.93 3.38 28.96
CA ASP A 526 -4.78 2.47 29.08
C ASP A 526 -4.67 1.94 30.51
N LEU A 527 -4.82 0.63 30.67
CA LEU A 527 -4.73 -0.05 31.97
C LEU A 527 -3.32 -0.52 32.33
N CYS A 528 -2.33 -0.36 31.45
CA CYS A 528 -1.01 -0.97 31.66
C CYS A 528 -0.32 -0.41 32.91
N TYR A 529 -0.32 0.92 33.08
CA TYR A 529 0.42 1.56 34.15
C TYR A 529 -0.02 1.14 35.58
N CYS A 530 -1.31 0.87 35.77
CA CYS A 530 -1.84 0.43 37.08
C CYS A 530 -1.64 -1.07 37.31
N ASN A 531 -1.28 -1.84 36.26
CA ASN A 531 -1.12 -3.27 36.31
C ASN A 531 0.34 -3.75 36.24
N PHE A 532 1.33 -2.87 36.29
CA PHE A 532 2.75 -3.27 36.24
C PHE A 532 3.20 -4.20 37.36
N SER A 533 2.51 -4.20 38.47
CA SER A 533 2.74 -5.10 39.64
C SER A 533 1.63 -6.15 39.81
N SER A 534 0.67 -6.21 38.91
CA SER A 534 -0.41 -7.20 38.98
C SER A 534 0.15 -8.61 38.65
N ASP A 535 -0.42 -9.61 39.34
CA ASP A 535 0.01 -11.00 39.16
C ASP A 535 -0.19 -11.46 37.72
N GLY A 536 0.84 -12.05 37.13
CA GLY A 536 0.84 -12.53 35.76
C GLY A 536 0.96 -11.46 34.68
N PHE A 537 0.94 -10.15 35.01
CA PHE A 537 1.07 -9.08 33.99
C PHE A 537 2.53 -8.72 33.74
N ASP A 538 3.01 -8.96 32.52
CA ASP A 538 4.33 -8.54 32.05
C ASP A 538 4.20 -7.30 31.15
N LYS A 539 4.59 -6.14 31.64
CA LYS A 539 4.55 -4.85 30.93
C LYS A 539 5.30 -4.82 29.60
N ASN A 540 6.23 -5.77 29.39
CA ASN A 540 6.99 -5.85 28.14
C ASN A 540 6.27 -6.67 27.07
N ARG A 541 5.32 -7.52 27.46
CA ARG A 541 4.66 -8.49 26.58
C ARG A 541 3.15 -8.38 26.55
N HIS A 542 2.55 -7.71 27.53
CA HIS A 542 1.10 -7.58 27.63
C HIS A 542 0.68 -6.12 27.48
N PHE A 543 -0.43 -5.91 26.81
CA PHE A 543 -1.08 -4.61 26.68
C PHE A 543 -2.56 -4.76 26.99
N ALA A 544 -3.07 -3.96 27.94
CA ALA A 544 -4.45 -3.98 28.38
C ALA A 544 -5.07 -2.58 28.33
N TRP A 545 -6.30 -2.47 27.80
CA TRP A 545 -7.01 -1.20 27.70
C TRP A 545 -8.51 -1.39 27.73
N LEU A 546 -9.22 -0.31 28.07
CA LEU A 546 -10.68 -0.23 28.01
C LEU A 546 -11.13 0.58 26.81
N ARG A 547 -12.28 0.19 26.27
CA ARG A 547 -13.10 1.00 25.37
C ARG A 547 -14.47 1.17 26.01
N ASP A 548 -14.89 2.42 26.13
CA ASP A 548 -16.13 2.76 26.83
C ASP A 548 -16.99 3.70 25.98
N HIS A 549 -18.29 3.38 25.86
CA HIS A 549 -19.27 4.20 25.17
C HIS A 549 -20.66 3.96 25.77
N GLU A 550 -21.26 5.01 26.34
CA GLU A 550 -22.59 4.96 26.95
C GLU A 550 -22.67 3.90 28.07
N GLU A 551 -23.43 2.81 27.82
CA GLU A 551 -23.63 1.73 28.80
C GLU A 551 -22.74 0.50 28.52
N GLU A 552 -21.82 0.59 27.55
CA GLU A 552 -20.95 -0.51 27.14
C GLU A 552 -19.48 -0.24 27.46
N THR A 553 -18.88 -1.12 28.23
CA THR A 553 -17.44 -1.12 28.50
C THR A 553 -16.82 -2.44 28.09
N LEU A 554 -15.81 -2.37 27.22
CA LEU A 554 -15.03 -3.50 26.72
C LEU A 554 -13.61 -3.44 27.29
N LEU A 555 -13.16 -4.57 27.85
CA LEU A 555 -11.77 -4.79 28.20
C LEU A 555 -11.08 -5.58 27.09
N PHE A 556 -10.00 -5.04 26.56
CA PHE A 556 -9.12 -5.71 25.62
C PHE A 556 -7.78 -6.03 26.28
N VAL A 557 -7.25 -7.20 25.98
CA VAL A 557 -5.92 -7.62 26.43
C VAL A 557 -5.20 -8.32 25.29
N SER A 558 -3.99 -7.87 24.95
CA SER A 558 -3.10 -8.51 23.97
C SER A 558 -1.89 -9.12 24.68
N ASN A 559 -1.56 -10.36 24.31
CA ASN A 559 -0.40 -11.10 24.76
C ASN A 559 0.58 -11.30 23.61
N PHE A 560 1.68 -10.61 23.61
CA PHE A 560 2.76 -10.73 22.62
C PHE A 560 3.80 -11.79 23.01
N SER A 561 3.58 -12.59 24.03
CA SER A 561 4.49 -13.67 24.39
C SER A 561 4.19 -14.96 23.61
N SER A 562 5.19 -15.81 23.47
CA SER A 562 5.05 -17.16 22.89
C SER A 562 4.41 -18.17 23.85
N ARG A 563 3.88 -17.74 24.99
CA ARG A 563 3.23 -18.58 25.99
C ARG A 563 1.88 -18.01 26.38
N GLU A 564 0.95 -18.88 26.72
CA GLU A 564 -0.29 -18.47 27.37
C GLU A 564 0.01 -17.70 28.64
N ALA A 565 -0.74 -16.64 28.89
CA ALA A 565 -0.62 -15.80 30.07
C ALA A 565 -1.96 -15.68 30.79
N THR A 566 -1.96 -15.97 32.09
CA THR A 566 -3.10 -15.67 32.99
C THR A 566 -2.69 -14.51 33.87
N MET A 567 -3.51 -13.47 33.95
CA MET A 567 -3.23 -12.26 34.70
C MET A 567 -4.44 -11.79 35.48
N GLU A 568 -4.18 -11.14 36.63
CA GLU A 568 -5.19 -10.53 37.50
C GLU A 568 -5.16 -9.01 37.29
N LEU A 569 -6.08 -8.48 36.46
CA LEU A 569 -6.12 -7.07 36.11
C LEU A 569 -6.97 -6.24 37.07
N MET A 570 -6.45 -5.12 37.52
CA MET A 570 -7.14 -4.11 38.30
C MET A 570 -7.62 -2.98 37.38
N ILE A 571 -8.84 -2.49 37.62
CA ILE A 571 -9.33 -1.24 37.03
C ILE A 571 -9.30 -0.19 38.17
N PRO A 572 -8.50 0.88 38.06
CA PRO A 572 -8.36 1.86 39.16
C PRO A 572 -9.60 2.76 39.27
N GLU A 573 -9.86 3.30 40.45
CA GLU A 573 -10.99 4.22 40.71
C GLU A 573 -11.04 5.37 39.70
N HIS A 574 -9.90 5.94 39.36
CA HIS A 574 -9.76 6.98 38.33
C HIS A 574 -10.32 6.57 36.96
N ALA A 575 -10.26 5.28 36.57
CA ALA A 575 -10.84 4.80 35.33
C ALA A 575 -12.37 4.86 35.35
N PHE A 576 -12.98 4.47 36.49
CA PHE A 576 -14.43 4.57 36.69
C PHE A 576 -14.91 6.02 36.60
N GLU A 577 -14.20 6.94 37.27
CA GLU A 577 -14.51 8.37 37.21
C GLU A 577 -14.34 8.94 35.79
N TRP A 578 -13.23 8.63 35.13
CA TRP A 578 -12.90 9.16 33.81
C TRP A 578 -13.86 8.68 32.71
N LEU A 579 -14.27 7.41 32.77
CA LEU A 579 -15.18 6.81 31.80
C LEU A 579 -16.65 6.97 32.17
N GLY A 580 -16.96 7.36 33.43
CA GLY A 580 -18.32 7.41 33.94
C GLY A 580 -18.93 6.03 34.20
N MET A 581 -18.10 5.00 34.37
CA MET A 581 -18.53 3.63 34.57
C MET A 581 -19.21 3.44 35.92
N PRO A 582 -20.37 2.73 35.99
CA PRO A 582 -20.99 2.40 37.27
C PRO A 582 -20.16 1.34 38.03
N MET A 583 -20.05 1.48 39.34
CA MET A 583 -19.45 0.46 40.21
C MET A 583 -20.51 -0.53 40.70
N SER A 584 -20.13 -1.80 40.82
CA SER A 584 -20.95 -2.89 41.33
C SER A 584 -20.15 -3.79 42.29
N GLU A 585 -20.82 -4.79 42.92
CA GLU A 585 -20.11 -5.78 43.74
C GLU A 585 -19.06 -6.56 42.95
N ASP A 586 -19.32 -6.80 41.64
CA ASP A 586 -18.46 -7.61 40.79
C ASP A 586 -17.48 -6.77 39.94
N LEU A 587 -17.74 -5.46 39.81
CA LEU A 587 -16.91 -4.54 39.03
C LEU A 587 -16.64 -3.26 39.83
N ASN A 588 -15.51 -3.21 40.52
CA ASN A 588 -15.04 -2.08 41.31
C ASN A 588 -13.52 -2.12 41.50
N PRO A 589 -12.86 -1.06 42.01
CA PRO A 589 -11.40 -0.99 42.12
C PRO A 589 -10.74 -2.05 43.04
N GLN A 590 -11.48 -2.73 43.87
CA GLN A 590 -10.97 -3.80 44.76
C GLN A 590 -11.10 -5.20 44.12
N LYS A 591 -11.83 -5.31 43.00
CA LYS A 591 -12.00 -6.57 42.28
C LYS A 591 -10.98 -6.67 41.14
N HIS A 592 -10.28 -7.79 41.11
CA HIS A 592 -9.40 -8.10 40.00
C HIS A 592 -10.15 -8.96 39.00
N ILE A 593 -9.91 -8.67 37.71
CA ILE A 593 -10.47 -9.42 36.59
C ILE A 593 -9.42 -10.43 36.14
N ARG A 594 -9.72 -11.71 36.31
CA ARG A 594 -8.84 -12.77 35.84
C ARG A 594 -9.01 -12.99 34.36
N VAL A 595 -7.92 -12.83 33.62
CA VAL A 595 -7.90 -12.97 32.15
C VAL A 595 -6.83 -13.96 31.73
N THR A 596 -7.19 -14.92 30.89
CA THR A 596 -6.24 -15.83 30.23
C THR A 596 -6.19 -15.52 28.74
N VAL A 597 -5.00 -15.27 28.23
CA VAL A 597 -4.77 -14.90 26.81
C VAL A 597 -3.80 -15.88 26.19
N PRO A 598 -4.17 -16.51 25.06
CA PRO A 598 -3.27 -17.42 24.34
C PRO A 598 -1.98 -16.73 23.85
N PRO A 599 -0.97 -17.51 23.45
CA PRO A 599 0.25 -16.96 22.86
C PRO A 599 -0.04 -16.12 21.63
N MET A 600 0.63 -14.97 21.50
CA MET A 600 0.53 -14.06 20.34
C MET A 600 -0.92 -13.71 19.96
N ASP A 601 -1.82 -13.63 20.93
CA ASP A 601 -3.25 -13.41 20.71
C ASP A 601 -3.80 -12.21 21.49
N GLY A 602 -5.03 -11.84 21.19
CA GLY A 602 -5.82 -10.84 21.88
C GLY A 602 -7.18 -11.41 22.30
N VAL A 603 -7.66 -10.95 23.44
CA VAL A 603 -9.01 -11.25 23.92
C VAL A 603 -9.80 -9.97 24.18
N MET A 604 -11.12 -10.07 24.08
CA MET A 604 -12.05 -9.01 24.41
C MET A 604 -13.08 -9.55 25.40
N ILE A 605 -13.34 -8.81 26.45
CA ILE A 605 -14.30 -9.13 27.52
C ILE A 605 -15.26 -7.94 27.63
N ARG A 606 -16.56 -8.21 27.56
CA ARG A 606 -17.59 -7.21 27.86
C ARG A 606 -17.76 -7.15 29.38
N LEU A 607 -17.56 -5.98 29.96
CA LEU A 607 -17.68 -5.73 31.40
C LEU A 607 -19.06 -5.21 31.80
N LEU A 608 -19.62 -4.38 30.92
CA LEU A 608 -20.95 -3.79 31.00
C LEU A 608 -21.67 -3.89 29.67
#